data_c8c2e7d1ac13866ba1fdfeaf4cb22d81
#
_entry.id   c8c2e7d1ac13866ba1fdfeaf4cb22d81
#
_cell.length_a   1.000
_cell.length_b   1.000
_cell.length_c   1.000
_cell.angle_alpha   90.00
_cell.angle_beta   90.00
_cell.angle_gamma   90.00
#
_symmetry.space_group_name_H-M   'P 1'
#
loop_
_entity.id
_entity.type
_entity.pdbx_description
1 polymer ?
#
loop_
_entity_poly.entity_id
_entity_poly.type
_entity_poly.pdbx_seq_one_letter_code
_entity_poly.pdbx_strand_id
1 'polypeptide(L)'
;MEDFWMEHRYCDKNFALESHYENVYQIIVVLCGRIRYRVGKKEYIVSKGGMIVLNTLEDHTLEVLEYPYERYLIQVHPDFFQNEVKFPEIIAIFMKRSEDFSHLLTVSEPVWNYLYEILKEMEQEYKGRRKYWDIFVGAD
;
A
#
# COMPACT_ATOMS: atom_id res chain seq x y z
N MET A 1 -11.11 15.14 1.01
CA MET A 1 -10.07 14.12 0.81
C MET A 1 -10.32 12.97 1.77
N GLU A 2 -10.26 11.76 1.27
CA GLU A 2 -10.42 10.58 2.11
C GLU A 2 -9.18 10.35 2.95
N ASP A 3 -9.38 10.00 4.23
CA ASP A 3 -8.29 9.66 5.13
C ASP A 3 -7.66 8.31 4.79
N PHE A 4 -8.39 7.47 4.10
CA PHE A 4 -7.98 6.13 3.69
C PHE A 4 -8.36 5.90 2.24
N TRP A 5 -7.41 5.38 1.45
CA TRP A 5 -7.63 5.07 0.04
C TRP A 5 -6.96 3.75 -0.30
N MET A 6 -7.64 2.92 -1.10
CA MET A 6 -7.14 1.61 -1.50
C MET A 6 -7.39 1.38 -2.98
N GLU A 7 -6.38 0.88 -3.67
CA GLU A 7 -6.44 0.54 -5.08
C GLU A 7 -5.91 -0.85 -5.33
N HIS A 8 -6.65 -1.62 -6.11
CA HIS A 8 -6.19 -2.89 -6.66
C HIS A 8 -5.92 -2.68 -8.14
N ARG A 9 -4.69 -2.95 -8.56
CA ARG A 9 -4.29 -2.73 -9.95
C ARG A 9 -3.61 -3.97 -10.51
N TYR A 10 -4.02 -4.32 -11.73
CA TYR A 10 -3.40 -5.38 -12.54
C TYR A 10 -2.87 -4.75 -13.82
N CYS A 11 -1.62 -5.06 -14.17
CA CYS A 11 -0.99 -4.54 -15.36
C CYS A 11 -0.19 -5.65 -16.06
N ASP A 12 -0.47 -5.88 -17.33
CA ASP A 12 0.21 -6.91 -18.09
C ASP A 12 1.42 -6.39 -18.86
N LYS A 13 1.53 -5.07 -19.05
CA LYS A 13 2.67 -4.44 -19.72
C LYS A 13 2.64 -2.92 -19.52
N ASN A 14 3.80 -2.29 -19.67
CA ASN A 14 3.92 -0.83 -19.73
C ASN A 14 3.32 -0.13 -18.50
N PHE A 15 3.68 -0.60 -17.32
CA PHE A 15 3.28 0.07 -16.10
C PHE A 15 3.94 1.44 -16.03
N ALA A 16 3.13 2.48 -15.93
CA ALA A 16 3.61 3.83 -15.74
C ALA A 16 3.29 4.28 -14.31
N LEU A 17 4.30 4.80 -13.63
CA LEU A 17 4.14 5.39 -12.33
C LEU A 17 3.61 6.80 -12.50
N GLU A 18 2.41 7.07 -12.00
CA GLU A 18 1.94 8.43 -11.87
C GLU A 18 2.63 9.03 -10.65
N SER A 19 3.48 10.02 -10.87
CA SER A 19 4.15 10.68 -9.76
C SER A 19 3.17 11.63 -9.08
N HIS A 20 2.46 11.10 -8.09
CA HIS A 20 1.72 11.92 -7.17
C HIS A 20 2.56 12.09 -5.92
N TYR A 21 2.89 13.33 -5.64
CA TYR A 21 3.51 13.67 -4.38
C TYR A 21 2.40 14.03 -3.40
N GLU A 22 2.11 13.11 -2.50
CA GLU A 22 1.11 13.34 -1.47
C GLU A 22 1.70 13.06 -0.10
N ASN A 23 1.28 13.84 0.88
CA ASN A 23 1.70 13.69 2.26
C ASN A 23 0.88 12.58 2.92
N VAL A 24 1.13 11.33 2.53
CA VAL A 24 0.40 10.16 3.02
C VAL A 24 1.37 9.03 3.35
N TYR A 25 0.95 8.14 4.23
CA TYR A 25 1.62 6.86 4.42
C TYR A 25 1.15 5.91 3.32
N GLN A 26 2.07 5.09 2.80
CA GLN A 26 1.75 4.14 1.73
C GLN A 26 2.21 2.74 2.07
N ILE A 27 1.37 1.76 1.73
CA ILE A 27 1.73 0.35 1.75
C ILE A 27 1.46 -0.21 0.36
N ILE A 28 2.47 -0.82 -0.25
CA ILE A 28 2.31 -1.55 -1.51
C ILE A 28 2.47 -3.04 -1.21
N VAL A 29 1.45 -3.82 -1.57
CA VAL A 29 1.46 -5.28 -1.39
C VAL A 29 1.50 -5.91 -2.77
N VAL A 30 2.57 -6.63 -3.08
CA VAL A 30 2.74 -7.28 -4.38
C VAL A 30 2.01 -8.62 -4.39
N LEU A 31 1.08 -8.78 -5.32
CA LEU A 31 0.29 -10.00 -5.49
C LEU A 31 0.85 -10.89 -6.60
N CYS A 32 1.44 -10.29 -7.62
CA CYS A 32 2.00 -11.01 -8.76
C CYS A 32 3.06 -10.15 -9.44
N GLY A 33 4.06 -10.78 -10.03
CA GLY A 33 5.15 -10.10 -10.71
C GLY A 33 6.29 -9.76 -9.76
N ARG A 34 7.22 -8.94 -10.26
CA ARG A 34 8.38 -8.53 -9.49
C ARG A 34 8.74 -7.10 -9.83
N ILE A 35 9.08 -6.34 -8.80
CA ILE A 35 9.43 -4.93 -8.95
C ILE A 35 10.76 -4.63 -8.28
N ARG A 36 11.43 -3.59 -8.77
CA ARG A 36 12.55 -2.93 -8.09
C ARG A 36 12.01 -1.63 -7.52
N TYR A 37 12.17 -1.46 -6.22
CA TYR A 37 11.68 -0.28 -5.53
C TYR A 37 12.86 0.41 -4.87
N ARG A 38 13.03 1.70 -5.17
CA ARG A 38 14.10 2.51 -4.56
C ARG A 38 13.49 3.56 -3.66
N VAL A 39 13.99 3.61 -2.43
CA VAL A 39 13.59 4.62 -1.44
C VAL A 39 14.86 5.27 -0.93
N GLY A 40 15.07 6.53 -1.29
CA GLY A 40 16.32 7.21 -0.99
C GLY A 40 17.50 6.48 -1.61
N LYS A 41 18.42 6.02 -0.77
CA LYS A 41 19.61 5.25 -1.22
C LYS A 41 19.41 3.75 -1.15
N LYS A 42 18.27 3.29 -0.66
CA LYS A 42 17.97 1.86 -0.50
C LYS A 42 17.23 1.32 -1.71
N GLU A 43 17.52 0.07 -2.04
CA GLU A 43 16.88 -0.63 -3.16
C GLU A 43 16.36 -1.97 -2.69
N TYR A 44 15.15 -2.30 -3.14
CA TYR A 44 14.48 -3.55 -2.78
C TYR A 44 13.95 -4.24 -4.03
N ILE A 45 14.10 -5.56 -4.07
CA ILE A 45 13.43 -6.39 -5.07
C ILE A 45 12.25 -7.07 -4.36
N VAL A 46 11.05 -6.85 -4.87
CA VAL A 46 9.83 -7.30 -4.23
C VAL A 46 9.02 -8.17 -5.17
N SER A 47 8.63 -9.33 -4.69
CA SER A 47 7.78 -10.26 -5.42
C SER A 47 6.56 -10.61 -4.57
N LYS A 48 5.76 -11.58 -5.03
CA LYS A 48 4.53 -11.98 -4.36
C LYS A 48 4.72 -12.17 -2.85
N GLY A 49 3.88 -11.55 -2.07
CA GLY A 49 3.91 -11.63 -0.61
C GLY A 49 4.80 -10.59 0.05
N GLY A 50 5.56 -9.82 -0.74
CA GLY A 50 6.34 -8.71 -0.21
C GLY A 50 5.52 -7.44 -0.12
N MET A 51 5.84 -6.63 0.88
CA MET A 51 5.18 -5.35 1.10
C MET A 51 6.23 -4.26 1.25
N ILE A 52 5.99 -3.12 0.61
CA ILE A 52 6.80 -1.92 0.80
C ILE A 52 5.99 -0.91 1.61
N VAL A 53 6.59 -0.43 2.68
CA VAL A 53 5.98 0.55 3.58
C VAL A 53 6.75 1.86 3.48
N LEU A 54 6.06 2.92 3.10
CA LEU A 54 6.65 4.25 2.94
C LEU A 54 6.03 5.22 3.92
N ASN A 55 6.89 6.04 4.51
CA ASN A 55 6.46 7.18 5.29
C ASN A 55 6.22 8.37 4.35
N THR A 56 5.60 9.41 4.87
CA THR A 56 5.41 10.65 4.13
C THR A 56 6.73 11.27 3.71
N LEU A 57 6.76 11.92 2.55
CA LEU A 57 7.89 12.71 2.07
C LEU A 57 9.14 11.92 1.68
N GLU A 58 9.06 10.61 1.58
CA GLU A 58 10.19 9.82 1.09
C GLU A 58 10.19 9.77 -0.43
N ASP A 59 11.32 10.14 -1.04
CA ASP A 59 11.51 9.96 -2.47
C ASP A 59 11.57 8.49 -2.82
N HIS A 60 10.83 8.10 -3.85
CA HIS A 60 10.79 6.70 -4.26
C HIS A 60 10.58 6.57 -5.77
N THR A 61 11.11 5.49 -6.32
CA THR A 61 10.89 5.10 -7.71
C THR A 61 10.59 3.61 -7.79
N LEU A 62 9.81 3.23 -8.79
CA LEU A 62 9.40 1.85 -9.01
C LEU A 62 9.65 1.46 -10.46
N GLU A 63 10.25 0.30 -10.66
CA GLU A 63 10.45 -0.32 -11.98
C GLU A 63 9.89 -1.73 -11.94
N VAL A 64 9.05 -2.09 -12.91
CA VAL A 64 8.52 -3.45 -13.00
C VAL A 64 9.52 -4.33 -13.73
N LEU A 65 9.99 -5.38 -13.07
CA LEU A 65 10.96 -6.31 -13.62
C LEU A 65 10.32 -7.52 -14.28
N GLU A 66 9.17 -7.96 -13.77
CA GLU A 66 8.42 -9.09 -14.33
C GLU A 66 6.93 -8.78 -14.37
N TYR A 67 6.33 -9.02 -15.52
CA TYR A 67 4.88 -8.94 -15.73
C TYR A 67 4.25 -10.34 -15.75
N PRO A 68 2.95 -10.49 -15.49
CA PRO A 68 2.03 -9.42 -15.09
C PRO A 68 2.34 -8.91 -13.70
N TYR A 69 2.10 -7.62 -13.47
CA TYR A 69 2.27 -6.98 -12.18
C TYR A 69 0.91 -6.68 -11.57
N GLU A 70 0.69 -7.18 -10.38
CA GLU A 70 -0.56 -6.97 -9.65
C GLU A 70 -0.25 -6.56 -8.23
N ARG A 71 -0.98 -5.56 -7.73
CA ARG A 71 -0.73 -5.03 -6.40
C ARG A 71 -1.96 -4.44 -5.75
N TYR A 72 -1.94 -4.39 -4.42
CA TYR A 72 -2.72 -3.44 -3.66
C TYR A 72 -1.86 -2.24 -3.32
N LEU A 73 -2.43 -1.04 -3.45
CA LEU A 73 -1.85 0.19 -2.92
C LEU A 73 -2.80 0.73 -1.87
N ILE A 74 -2.27 0.94 -0.66
CA ILE A 74 -3.04 1.49 0.44
C ILE A 74 -2.39 2.82 0.82
N GLN A 75 -3.18 3.89 0.87
CA GLN A 75 -2.73 5.20 1.30
C GLN A 75 -3.53 5.63 2.50
N VAL A 76 -2.85 6.12 3.53
CA VAL A 76 -3.48 6.54 4.77
C VAL A 76 -2.96 7.92 5.12
N HIS A 77 -3.88 8.86 5.28
CA HIS A 77 -3.53 10.20 5.72
C HIS A 77 -3.07 10.16 7.19
N PRO A 78 -2.04 10.93 7.56
CA PRO A 78 -1.56 10.94 8.95
C PRO A 78 -2.65 11.21 9.99
N ASP A 79 -3.63 12.03 9.67
CA ASP A 79 -4.73 12.35 10.58
C ASP A 79 -5.63 11.15 10.90
N PHE A 80 -5.68 10.17 10.01
CA PHE A 80 -6.44 8.94 10.24
C PHE A 80 -5.98 8.22 11.50
N PHE A 81 -4.68 8.17 11.73
CA PHE A 81 -4.11 7.49 12.90
C PHE A 81 -4.41 8.21 14.20
N GLN A 82 -4.64 9.52 14.14
CA GLN A 82 -4.96 10.29 15.34
C GLN A 82 -6.41 10.11 15.77
N ASN A 83 -7.30 9.86 14.82
CA ASN A 83 -8.74 9.81 15.06
C ASN A 83 -9.30 8.39 15.15
N GLU A 84 -8.61 7.40 14.56
CA GLU A 84 -9.11 6.03 14.41
C GLU A 84 -8.04 5.01 14.80
N VAL A 85 -7.65 5.01 16.07
CA VAL A 85 -6.58 4.11 16.54
C VAL A 85 -7.16 2.72 16.83
N LYS A 86 -7.50 1.97 15.78
CA LYS A 86 -7.97 0.58 15.93
C LYS A 86 -6.86 -0.45 15.74
N PHE A 87 -5.72 -0.03 15.17
CA PHE A 87 -4.64 -0.95 14.80
C PHE A 87 -3.29 -0.38 15.20
N PRO A 88 -2.94 -0.43 16.51
CA PRO A 88 -1.67 0.12 17.00
C PRO A 88 -0.45 -0.54 16.35
N GLU A 89 -0.57 -1.81 15.91
CA GLU A 89 0.51 -2.51 15.21
C GLU A 89 0.84 -1.87 13.87
N ILE A 90 -0.17 -1.43 13.12
CA ILE A 90 0.02 -0.76 11.84
C ILE A 90 0.68 0.60 12.05
N ILE A 91 0.24 1.33 13.07
CA ILE A 91 0.85 2.61 13.42
C ILE A 91 2.33 2.43 13.73
N ALA A 92 2.68 1.37 14.48
CA ALA A 92 4.06 1.09 14.84
C ALA A 92 4.96 0.87 13.61
N ILE A 93 4.43 0.24 12.56
CA ILE A 93 5.17 0.03 11.31
C ILE A 93 5.59 1.36 10.68
N PHE A 94 4.72 2.36 10.75
CA PHE A 94 5.01 3.67 10.16
C PHE A 94 5.86 4.58 11.06
N MET A 95 5.70 4.45 12.37
CA MET A 95 6.25 5.41 13.34
C MET A 95 7.58 4.98 13.95
N LYS A 96 7.80 3.68 14.14
CA LYS A 96 9.02 3.16 14.73
C LYS A 96 10.06 2.91 13.66
N ARG A 97 11.05 3.79 13.57
CA ARG A 97 12.17 3.65 12.64
C ARG A 97 13.48 3.67 13.39
N SER A 98 14.28 2.63 13.17
CA SER A 98 15.67 2.56 13.60
C SER A 98 16.58 2.82 12.41
N GLU A 99 17.89 2.92 12.65
CA GLU A 99 18.88 3.05 11.58
C GLU A 99 18.85 1.84 10.64
N ASP A 100 18.46 0.68 11.15
CA ASP A 100 18.36 -0.56 10.40
C ASP A 100 16.97 -0.78 9.81
N PHE A 101 16.14 0.24 9.76
CA PHE A 101 14.78 0.12 9.26
C PHE A 101 14.77 -0.36 7.81
N SER A 102 14.01 -1.42 7.56
CA SER A 102 13.76 -1.90 6.21
C SER A 102 12.35 -1.50 5.78
N HIS A 103 12.23 -0.91 4.60
CA HIS A 103 10.93 -0.60 4.01
C HIS A 103 10.24 -1.86 3.49
N LEU A 104 11.00 -2.94 3.30
CA LEU A 104 10.48 -4.20 2.81
C LEU A 104 10.10 -5.11 3.99
N LEU A 105 8.85 -5.55 3.98
CA LEU A 105 8.35 -6.55 4.91
C LEU A 105 8.00 -7.82 4.13
N THR A 106 8.44 -8.97 4.65
CA THR A 106 8.06 -10.27 4.10
C THR A 106 7.47 -11.11 5.22
N VAL A 107 6.54 -11.98 4.85
CA VAL A 107 5.85 -12.83 5.82
C VAL A 107 5.90 -14.28 5.34
N SER A 108 5.72 -15.23 6.26
CA SER A 108 5.62 -16.64 5.91
C SER A 108 4.36 -16.90 5.07
N GLU A 109 4.34 -18.02 4.36
CA GLU A 109 3.22 -18.37 3.49
C GLU A 109 1.89 -18.45 4.24
N PRO A 110 1.79 -19.09 5.43
CA PRO A 110 0.53 -19.10 6.17
C PRO A 110 0.06 -17.70 6.55
N VAL A 111 0.98 -16.84 6.98
CA VAL A 111 0.65 -15.45 7.32
C VAL A 111 0.22 -14.69 6.08
N TRP A 112 0.87 -14.93 4.93
CA TRP A 112 0.49 -14.31 3.67
C TRP A 112 -0.94 -14.67 3.27
N ASN A 113 -1.31 -15.95 3.37
CA ASN A 113 -2.65 -16.39 3.02
C ASN A 113 -3.71 -15.72 3.88
N TYR A 114 -3.44 -15.58 5.17
CA TYR A 114 -4.32 -14.88 6.09
C TYR A 114 -4.43 -13.39 5.75
N LEU A 115 -3.30 -12.77 5.50
CA LEU A 115 -3.24 -11.34 5.15
C LEU A 115 -3.98 -11.05 3.83
N TYR A 116 -3.82 -11.93 2.84
CA TYR A 116 -4.49 -11.77 1.55
C TYR A 116 -6.01 -11.78 1.70
N GLU A 117 -6.54 -12.69 2.54
CA GLU A 117 -7.98 -12.71 2.82
C GLU A 117 -8.45 -11.41 3.46
N ILE A 118 -7.67 -10.87 4.41
CA ILE A 118 -7.99 -9.57 5.03
C ILE A 118 -7.97 -8.46 3.99
N LEU A 119 -6.99 -8.44 3.10
CA LEU A 119 -6.89 -7.42 2.07
C LEU A 119 -8.08 -7.46 1.11
N LYS A 120 -8.54 -8.66 0.74
CA LYS A 120 -9.72 -8.80 -0.09
C LYS A 120 -10.97 -8.26 0.60
N GLU A 121 -11.13 -8.54 1.88
CA GLU A 121 -12.24 -8.01 2.67
C GLU A 121 -12.18 -6.48 2.75
N MET A 122 -11.01 -5.94 3.00
CA MET A 122 -10.80 -4.49 3.03
C MET A 122 -11.17 -3.84 1.70
N GLU A 123 -10.78 -4.46 0.61
CA GLU A 123 -11.11 -3.96 -0.73
C GLU A 123 -12.61 -3.89 -0.94
N GLN A 124 -13.33 -4.94 -0.55
CA GLN A 124 -14.77 -4.98 -0.68
C GLN A 124 -15.46 -3.95 0.19
N GLU A 125 -15.02 -3.80 1.42
CA GLU A 125 -15.56 -2.78 2.32
C GLU A 125 -15.30 -1.37 1.79
N TYR A 126 -14.12 -1.13 1.27
CA TYR A 126 -13.76 0.17 0.71
C TYR A 126 -14.65 0.52 -0.48
N LYS A 127 -14.85 -0.42 -1.40
CA LYS A 127 -15.75 -0.25 -2.55
C LYS A 127 -17.20 -0.03 -2.10
N GLY A 128 -17.65 -0.75 -1.07
CA GLY A 128 -18.97 -0.60 -0.50
C GLY A 128 -19.18 0.78 0.12
N ARG A 129 -18.18 1.28 0.85
CA ARG A 129 -18.26 2.63 1.43
C ARG A 129 -18.34 3.70 0.37
N ARG A 130 -17.55 3.58 -0.70
CA ARG A 130 -17.63 4.55 -1.80
C ARG A 130 -18.99 4.54 -2.46
N LYS A 131 -19.57 3.37 -2.67
CA LYS A 131 -20.90 3.25 -3.23
C LYS A 131 -21.94 3.91 -2.32
N TYR A 132 -21.87 3.68 -1.02
CA TYR A 132 -22.74 4.32 -0.06
C TYR A 132 -22.55 5.82 -0.02
N TRP A 133 -21.31 6.24 -0.01
CA TRP A 133 -20.95 7.66 0.02
C TRP A 133 -21.52 8.38 -1.20
N ASP A 134 -21.36 7.79 -2.37
CA ASP A 134 -21.89 8.36 -3.62
C ASP A 134 -23.41 8.51 -3.58
N ILE A 135 -24.10 7.57 -2.94
CA ILE A 135 -25.55 7.62 -2.78
C ILE A 135 -25.97 8.77 -1.84
N PHE A 136 -25.27 8.93 -0.71
CA PHE A 136 -25.65 9.90 0.31
C PHE A 136 -25.18 11.32 0.00
N VAL A 137 -24.06 11.47 -0.66
CA VAL A 137 -23.44 12.78 -0.91
C VAL A 137 -23.71 13.29 -2.32
N GLY A 138 -24.41 12.52 -3.14
CA GLY A 138 -24.81 12.94 -4.47
C GLY A 138 -23.74 12.76 -5.53
N ALA A 139 -22.84 11.87 -5.36
CA ALA A 139 -21.88 11.43 -6.38
C ALA A 139 -21.09 12.58 -7.04
N ASP A 140 -20.53 13.44 -6.27
CA ASP A 140 -19.68 14.51 -6.81
C ASP A 140 -18.28 14.02 -7.19
#